data_33937a1994b421b8bfddc5c023e0b030
#
_entry.id   33937a1994b421b8bfddc5c023e0b030
#
_cell.length_a   1.000
_cell.length_b   1.000
_cell.length_c   1.000
_cell.angle_alpha   90.00
_cell.angle_beta   90.00
_cell.angle_gamma   90.00
#
_symmetry.space_group_name_H-M   'P 1'
#
loop_
_entity.id
_entity.type
_entity.pdbx_description
1 polymer ?
#
loop_
_entity_poly.entity_id
_entity_poly.type
_entity_poly.pdbx_seq_one_letter_code
_entity_poly.pdbx_strand_id
1 'polypeptide(L)'
;MTGAWYSMLLFYGFLWGIQPMSSDGPATHTAEQFCITEGRITRAENQWMRVDSTKMRAVLGWTGKPEAEIRLRYLGETEDRSLLRSGAERTQIGLKLKAQDDCNVLYVMWRINPVSSLVVSVKSNPGQHRHAECGNSGYSNIHGTLNGPVPKMAEGSEHSLHATLAGTLLSVDVDGALAWEGHVDDDVLRFDGPVGLRSDNARFLFQYFAPPASGAFACDRNRTE
;
A
#
# COMPACT_ATOMS: atom_id res chain seq x y z
N MET A 1 25.95 34.87 -73.07
CA MET A 1 25.42 35.47 -71.83
C MET A 1 24.52 34.44 -71.16
N THR A 2 25.07 33.66 -70.26
CA THR A 2 24.43 32.54 -69.60
C THR A 2 24.31 32.87 -68.11
N GLY A 3 23.03 33.11 -67.69
CA GLY A 3 22.70 33.35 -66.28
C GLY A 3 22.45 32.03 -65.54
N ALA A 4 23.24 31.79 -64.51
CA ALA A 4 23.06 30.66 -63.59
C ALA A 4 22.12 31.07 -62.43
N TRP A 5 21.03 30.31 -62.29
CA TRP A 5 20.10 30.42 -61.14
C TRP A 5 20.54 29.46 -60.04
N TYR A 6 20.94 30.00 -58.88
CA TYR A 6 21.17 29.23 -57.69
C TYR A 6 19.84 29.07 -56.90
N SER A 7 19.35 27.83 -56.83
CA SER A 7 18.25 27.49 -55.94
C SER A 7 18.79 27.22 -54.52
N MET A 8 18.40 28.05 -53.59
CA MET A 8 18.71 27.93 -52.18
C MET A 8 17.70 27.02 -51.50
N LEU A 9 18.09 25.75 -51.21
CA LEU A 9 17.28 24.82 -50.44
C LEU A 9 17.40 25.13 -48.94
N LEU A 10 16.32 25.62 -48.36
CA LEU A 10 16.15 25.81 -46.93
C LEU A 10 15.88 24.45 -46.28
N PHE A 11 16.85 23.89 -45.56
CA PHE A 11 16.62 22.73 -44.66
C PHE A 11 15.93 23.20 -43.39
N TYR A 12 14.64 22.92 -43.24
CA TYR A 12 13.94 22.98 -41.97
C TYR A 12 14.37 21.76 -41.15
N GLY A 13 15.28 21.97 -40.22
CA GLY A 13 15.63 20.99 -39.20
C GLY A 13 14.46 20.84 -38.22
N PHE A 14 13.74 19.72 -38.29
CA PHE A 14 12.79 19.30 -37.24
C PHE A 14 13.59 18.92 -35.99
N LEU A 15 13.66 19.84 -35.04
CA LEU A 15 14.10 19.52 -33.69
C LEU A 15 13.00 18.65 -33.03
N TRP A 16 13.22 17.36 -33.04
CA TRP A 16 12.48 16.45 -32.19
C TRP A 16 12.83 16.77 -30.74
N GLY A 17 11.94 17.49 -30.05
CA GLY A 17 12.05 17.68 -28.62
C GLY A 17 12.00 16.31 -27.94
N ILE A 18 13.10 15.91 -27.31
CA ILE A 18 13.14 14.78 -26.38
C ILE A 18 12.25 15.19 -25.22
N GLN A 19 10.99 14.74 -25.23
CA GLN A 19 10.13 14.85 -24.05
C GLN A 19 10.75 13.94 -22.97
N PRO A 20 10.96 14.45 -21.73
CA PRO A 20 11.36 13.57 -20.64
C PRO A 20 10.27 12.52 -20.46
N MET A 21 10.65 11.24 -20.56
CA MET A 21 9.78 10.13 -20.21
C MET A 21 9.34 10.35 -18.76
N SER A 22 8.04 10.56 -18.56
CA SER A 22 7.43 10.57 -17.24
C SER A 22 7.75 9.21 -16.59
N SER A 23 8.45 9.23 -15.47
CA SER A 23 8.74 8.01 -14.70
C SER A 23 7.47 7.63 -13.92
N ASP A 24 6.47 7.08 -14.61
CA ASP A 24 5.21 6.64 -14.01
C ASP A 24 5.34 5.33 -13.20
N GLY A 25 6.56 4.93 -12.88
CA GLY A 25 6.82 3.78 -12.02
C GLY A 25 6.58 4.09 -10.53
N PRO A 26 6.30 3.06 -9.72
CA PRO A 26 6.12 3.24 -8.28
C PRO A 26 7.38 3.84 -7.64
N ALA A 27 7.21 4.92 -6.89
CA ALA A 27 8.29 5.57 -6.15
C ALA A 27 8.55 4.85 -4.83
N THR A 28 9.83 4.78 -4.43
CA THR A 28 10.21 4.30 -3.09
C THR A 28 9.93 5.39 -2.07
N HIS A 29 9.28 5.02 -0.96
CA HIS A 29 8.93 5.94 0.10
C HIS A 29 9.81 5.78 1.34
N THR A 30 10.05 6.90 2.04
CA THR A 30 10.85 6.96 3.28
C THR A 30 9.95 7.05 4.52
N ALA A 31 10.52 6.81 5.71
CA ALA A 31 9.78 6.81 6.97
C ALA A 31 9.06 8.15 7.26
N GLU A 32 9.63 9.26 6.82
CA GLU A 32 9.08 10.62 7.05
C GLU A 32 7.82 10.90 6.24
N GLN A 33 7.62 10.15 5.15
CA GLN A 33 6.43 10.28 4.30
C GLN A 33 5.21 9.54 4.86
N PHE A 34 5.41 8.75 5.94
CA PHE A 34 4.30 8.10 6.63
C PHE A 34 3.69 9.00 7.70
N CYS A 35 2.37 9.09 7.69
CA CYS A 35 1.58 9.49 8.82
C CYS A 35 1.31 8.27 9.69
N ILE A 36 1.97 8.20 10.85
CA ILE A 36 1.89 7.07 11.77
C ILE A 36 0.87 7.41 12.84
N THR A 37 -0.20 6.62 12.94
CA THR A 37 -1.24 6.76 13.97
C THR A 37 -1.04 5.79 15.13
N GLU A 38 -0.34 4.67 14.92
CA GLU A 38 -0.01 3.70 15.97
C GLU A 38 1.32 3.01 15.65
N GLY A 39 2.17 2.81 16.65
CA GLY A 39 3.46 2.15 16.50
C GLY A 39 4.58 3.10 16.07
N ARG A 40 5.67 2.53 15.55
CA ARG A 40 6.86 3.28 15.13
C ARG A 40 7.49 2.67 13.89
N ILE A 41 7.89 3.53 12.95
CA ILE A 41 8.76 3.21 11.82
C ILE A 41 10.12 3.86 12.11
N THR A 42 11.20 3.09 12.04
CA THR A 42 12.57 3.58 12.14
C THR A 42 13.32 3.33 10.84
N ARG A 43 14.33 4.15 10.56
CA ARG A 43 15.23 3.91 9.43
C ARG A 43 16.15 2.75 9.74
N ALA A 44 16.44 1.94 8.75
CA ALA A 44 17.45 0.91 8.74
C ALA A 44 18.46 1.14 7.60
N GLU A 45 19.44 0.26 7.45
CA GLU A 45 20.46 0.37 6.40
C GLU A 45 19.86 0.20 4.99
N ASN A 46 20.51 0.75 3.98
CA ASN A 46 20.19 0.56 2.56
C ASN A 46 18.74 0.88 2.18
N GLN A 47 18.19 2.00 2.70
CA GLN A 47 16.82 2.45 2.45
C GLN A 47 15.71 1.51 2.99
N TRP A 48 16.08 0.54 3.81
CA TRP A 48 15.11 -0.24 4.54
C TRP A 48 14.55 0.56 5.71
N MET A 49 13.32 0.27 6.04
CA MET A 49 12.63 0.74 7.23
C MET A 49 12.34 -0.45 8.15
N ARG A 50 12.15 -0.20 9.44
CA ARG A 50 11.95 -1.24 10.46
C ARG A 50 10.71 -0.96 11.29
N VAL A 51 9.97 -2.03 11.55
CA VAL A 51 8.86 -2.08 12.51
C VAL A 51 9.14 -3.15 13.53
N ASP A 52 9.06 -2.77 14.82
CA ASP A 52 9.14 -3.68 15.98
C ASP A 52 7.91 -3.54 16.90
N SER A 53 6.94 -2.72 16.54
CA SER A 53 5.76 -2.45 17.36
C SER A 53 4.73 -3.58 17.24
N THR A 54 4.09 -3.94 18.35
CA THR A 54 3.00 -4.93 18.40
C THR A 54 1.85 -4.58 17.48
N LYS A 55 1.64 -3.28 17.27
CA LYS A 55 0.70 -2.75 16.29
C LYS A 55 1.35 -1.64 15.49
N MET A 56 1.13 -1.65 14.19
CA MET A 56 1.55 -0.59 13.28
C MET A 56 0.37 -0.16 12.45
N ARG A 57 0.12 1.14 12.44
CA ARG A 57 -0.90 1.80 11.61
C ARG A 57 -0.28 3.05 11.01
N ALA A 58 -0.14 3.07 9.72
CA ALA A 58 0.40 4.20 8.99
C ALA A 58 -0.27 4.35 7.64
N VAL A 59 -0.24 5.55 7.09
CA VAL A 59 -0.67 5.84 5.72
C VAL A 59 0.36 6.76 5.06
N LEU A 60 0.49 6.67 3.73
CA LEU A 60 1.21 7.68 2.94
C LEU A 60 0.32 8.89 2.69
N GLY A 61 0.89 9.90 2.08
CA GLY A 61 0.12 10.98 1.46
C GLY A 61 -0.78 10.49 0.32
N TRP A 62 -1.63 11.36 -0.18
CA TRP A 62 -2.55 11.08 -1.27
C TRP A 62 -1.81 10.61 -2.54
N THR A 63 -2.18 9.48 -3.10
CA THR A 63 -1.51 8.90 -4.27
C THR A 63 -2.35 8.95 -5.56
N GLY A 64 -3.63 9.18 -5.46
CA GLY A 64 -4.55 9.13 -6.61
C GLY A 64 -4.83 7.74 -7.17
N LYS A 65 -3.90 6.78 -7.04
CA LYS A 65 -4.08 5.37 -7.43
C LYS A 65 -4.06 4.48 -6.19
N PRO A 66 -5.04 3.60 -6.01
CA PRO A 66 -5.06 2.64 -4.92
C PRO A 66 -4.17 1.42 -5.27
N GLU A 67 -2.87 1.66 -5.28
CA GLU A 67 -1.83 0.70 -5.61
C GLU A 67 -0.67 0.84 -4.64
N ALA A 68 -0.18 -0.28 -4.10
CA ALA A 68 0.98 -0.30 -3.22
C ALA A 68 1.69 -1.65 -3.23
N GLU A 69 3.02 -1.61 -3.05
CA GLU A 69 3.86 -2.78 -2.83
C GLU A 69 4.67 -2.60 -1.54
N ILE A 70 4.75 -3.64 -0.74
CA ILE A 70 5.70 -3.77 0.33
C ILE A 70 6.64 -4.93 0.03
N ARG A 71 7.95 -4.67 0.03
CA ARG A 71 8.99 -5.69 0.08
C ARG A 71 9.47 -5.79 1.50
N LEU A 72 9.47 -6.96 2.07
CA LEU A 72 9.73 -7.15 3.48
C LEU A 72 10.67 -8.32 3.75
N ARG A 73 11.45 -8.19 4.84
CA ARG A 73 12.19 -9.29 5.47
C ARG A 73 11.58 -9.50 6.85
N TYR A 74 11.01 -10.68 7.07
CA TYR A 74 10.37 -11.01 8.32
C TYR A 74 11.42 -11.31 9.40
N LEU A 75 11.30 -10.70 10.58
CA LEU A 75 12.23 -10.84 11.71
C LEU A 75 11.62 -11.60 12.89
N GLY A 76 10.46 -12.22 12.69
CA GLY A 76 9.74 -12.93 13.73
C GLY A 76 8.60 -12.12 14.35
N GLU A 77 8.01 -12.69 15.39
CA GLU A 77 6.96 -12.05 16.16
C GLU A 77 7.53 -11.03 17.13
N THR A 78 6.72 -10.07 17.57
CA THR A 78 7.08 -9.14 18.64
C THR A 78 7.20 -9.88 19.98
N GLU A 79 8.06 -9.38 20.88
CA GLU A 79 8.22 -9.95 22.23
C GLU A 79 6.91 -9.87 23.01
N ASP A 80 6.33 -8.67 23.07
CA ASP A 80 4.99 -8.45 23.59
C ASP A 80 3.97 -8.73 22.49
N ARG A 81 2.87 -9.38 22.87
CA ARG A 81 1.77 -9.67 21.95
C ARG A 81 0.51 -8.94 22.36
N SER A 82 -0.19 -8.46 21.38
CA SER A 82 -1.49 -7.81 21.55
C SER A 82 -2.56 -8.61 20.84
N LEU A 83 -3.62 -8.92 21.57
CA LEU A 83 -4.81 -9.48 20.93
C LEU A 83 -5.45 -8.42 20.03
N LEU A 84 -5.97 -8.86 18.90
CA LEU A 84 -6.92 -8.04 18.17
C LEU A 84 -8.13 -7.79 19.06
N ARG A 85 -8.84 -6.72 18.81
CA ARG A 85 -10.05 -6.40 19.59
C ARG A 85 -11.15 -7.46 19.50
N SER A 86 -11.09 -8.33 18.47
CA SER A 86 -11.90 -9.54 18.34
C SER A 86 -11.49 -10.67 19.30
N GLY A 87 -10.46 -10.50 20.12
CA GLY A 87 -9.86 -11.53 20.96
C GLY A 87 -8.94 -12.50 20.21
N ALA A 88 -8.82 -12.39 18.89
CA ALA A 88 -7.91 -13.25 18.13
C ALA A 88 -6.45 -12.78 18.26
N GLU A 89 -5.56 -13.70 18.54
CA GLU A 89 -4.11 -13.47 18.40
C GLU A 89 -3.72 -13.77 16.94
N ARG A 90 -3.11 -12.78 16.28
CA ARG A 90 -2.67 -12.91 14.90
C ARG A 90 -1.34 -12.21 14.71
N THR A 91 -0.46 -12.85 13.96
CA THR A 91 0.71 -12.20 13.37
C THR A 91 0.41 -11.95 11.92
N GLN A 92 0.44 -10.69 11.49
CA GLN A 92 0.10 -10.32 10.13
C GLN A 92 0.76 -9.01 9.71
N ILE A 93 1.01 -8.89 8.41
CA ILE A 93 1.54 -7.68 7.75
C ILE A 93 0.67 -7.44 6.51
N GLY A 94 0.39 -6.18 6.17
CA GLY A 94 -0.41 -5.93 4.99
C GLY A 94 -0.53 -4.46 4.62
N LEU A 95 -1.30 -4.25 3.57
CA LEU A 95 -1.52 -2.96 2.94
C LEU A 95 -2.90 -2.40 3.33
N LYS A 96 -2.97 -1.08 3.42
CA LYS A 96 -4.20 -0.32 3.39
C LYS A 96 -4.34 0.29 2.00
N LEU A 97 -5.50 0.18 1.40
CA LEU A 97 -5.85 0.90 0.18
C LEU A 97 -7.06 1.78 0.47
N LYS A 98 -7.12 2.94 -0.19
CA LYS A 98 -8.23 3.90 -0.02
C LYS A 98 -8.55 4.15 1.47
N ALA A 99 -7.50 4.35 2.29
CA ALA A 99 -7.62 4.56 3.73
C ALA A 99 -8.13 5.97 4.03
N GLN A 100 -9.43 6.19 3.86
CA GLN A 100 -10.08 7.49 4.05
C GLN A 100 -9.94 7.95 5.49
N ASP A 101 -10.20 7.05 6.44
CA ASP A 101 -10.14 7.30 7.87
C ASP A 101 -10.08 5.98 8.66
N ASP A 102 -10.30 6.01 9.98
CA ASP A 102 -10.25 4.84 10.86
C ASP A 102 -11.46 3.90 10.70
N CYS A 103 -12.50 4.37 10.02
CA CYS A 103 -13.78 3.66 9.86
C CYS A 103 -14.02 3.17 8.43
N ASN A 104 -13.28 3.71 7.44
CA ASN A 104 -13.50 3.46 6.02
C ASN A 104 -12.17 3.17 5.31
N VAL A 105 -11.89 1.89 5.08
CA VAL A 105 -10.60 1.42 4.54
C VAL A 105 -10.69 0.01 3.97
N LEU A 106 -9.96 -0.25 2.89
CA LEU A 106 -9.74 -1.58 2.31
C LEU A 106 -8.40 -2.14 2.81
N TYR A 107 -8.42 -3.37 3.33
CA TYR A 107 -7.24 -4.07 3.82
C TYR A 107 -6.89 -5.27 2.94
N VAL A 108 -5.60 -5.41 2.65
CA VAL A 108 -5.00 -6.61 2.08
C VAL A 108 -3.98 -7.13 3.07
N MET A 109 -4.32 -8.19 3.81
CA MET A 109 -3.50 -8.69 4.92
C MET A 109 -2.92 -10.05 4.60
N TRP A 110 -1.60 -10.18 4.71
CA TRP A 110 -0.93 -11.47 4.77
C TRP A 110 -0.87 -11.91 6.23
N ARG A 111 -1.69 -12.87 6.58
CA ARG A 111 -1.61 -13.55 7.87
C ARG A 111 -0.42 -14.48 7.85
N ILE A 112 0.39 -14.44 8.91
CA ILE A 112 1.55 -15.28 9.09
C ILE A 112 1.19 -16.44 10.03
N ASN A 113 0.60 -16.11 11.18
CA ASN A 113 0.12 -17.05 12.18
C ASN A 113 -1.35 -16.80 12.52
N PRO A 114 -2.11 -17.87 12.87
CA PRO A 114 -1.70 -19.27 13.01
C PRO A 114 -1.56 -20.02 11.67
N VAL A 115 -2.13 -19.51 10.58
CA VAL A 115 -2.07 -20.12 9.23
C VAL A 115 -1.74 -19.05 8.21
N SER A 116 -0.73 -19.33 7.37
CA SER A 116 -0.36 -18.43 6.27
C SER A 116 -1.50 -18.33 5.25
N SER A 117 -2.01 -17.13 5.03
CA SER A 117 -3.12 -16.87 4.10
C SER A 117 -3.23 -15.39 3.76
N LEU A 118 -3.78 -15.08 2.59
CA LEU A 118 -4.27 -13.74 2.29
C LEU A 118 -5.70 -13.57 2.81
N VAL A 119 -5.97 -12.40 3.35
CA VAL A 119 -7.31 -11.97 3.74
C VAL A 119 -7.52 -10.56 3.25
N VAL A 120 -8.51 -10.41 2.39
CA VAL A 120 -8.99 -9.11 1.95
C VAL A 120 -10.25 -8.78 2.74
N SER A 121 -10.29 -7.59 3.32
CA SER A 121 -11.45 -7.13 4.08
C SER A 121 -11.65 -5.64 3.90
N VAL A 122 -12.90 -5.22 3.94
CA VAL A 122 -13.27 -3.81 4.00
C VAL A 122 -13.79 -3.50 5.40
N LYS A 123 -13.45 -2.32 5.90
CA LYS A 123 -14.15 -1.67 7.00
C LYS A 123 -14.92 -0.51 6.40
N SER A 124 -16.23 -0.52 6.50
CA SER A 124 -17.11 0.50 5.94
C SER A 124 -18.16 0.92 6.97
N ASN A 125 -18.09 2.17 7.37
CA ASN A 125 -19.02 2.80 8.32
C ASN A 125 -19.35 4.21 7.81
N PRO A 126 -20.28 4.34 6.86
CA PRO A 126 -20.65 5.61 6.27
C PRO A 126 -21.06 6.64 7.33
N GLY A 127 -20.48 7.85 7.25
CA GLY A 127 -20.76 8.91 8.21
C GLY A 127 -20.01 8.83 9.53
N GLN A 128 -19.20 7.79 9.77
CA GLN A 128 -18.30 7.66 10.91
C GLN A 128 -16.84 7.76 10.44
N HIS A 129 -16.01 8.48 11.18
CA HIS A 129 -14.65 8.80 10.74
C HIS A 129 -13.57 8.45 11.78
N ARG A 130 -13.93 8.41 13.06
CA ARG A 130 -13.01 8.14 14.15
C ARG A 130 -13.24 6.74 14.71
N HIS A 131 -12.18 6.08 15.14
CA HIS A 131 -12.27 4.77 15.76
C HIS A 131 -13.24 4.72 16.95
N ALA A 132 -13.30 5.79 17.73
CA ALA A 132 -14.25 5.93 18.86
C ALA A 132 -15.72 5.84 18.42
N GLU A 133 -16.04 6.19 17.17
CA GLU A 133 -17.40 6.15 16.61
C GLU A 133 -17.75 4.76 16.10
N CYS A 134 -16.88 4.18 15.30
CA CYS A 134 -17.15 2.90 14.62
C CYS A 134 -16.65 1.66 15.36
N GLY A 135 -15.67 1.80 16.24
CA GLY A 135 -15.06 0.69 16.94
C GLY A 135 -14.60 -0.42 15.98
N ASN A 136 -15.07 -1.64 16.22
CA ASN A 136 -14.84 -2.79 15.35
C ASN A 136 -16.02 -3.11 14.40
N SER A 137 -16.97 -2.22 14.27
CA SER A 137 -18.11 -2.40 13.37
C SER A 137 -17.69 -2.23 11.90
N GLY A 138 -18.54 -2.72 10.99
CA GLY A 138 -18.42 -2.52 9.55
C GLY A 138 -17.33 -3.37 8.86
N TYR A 139 -16.71 -4.33 9.54
CA TYR A 139 -15.78 -5.26 8.89
C TYR A 139 -16.54 -6.34 8.13
N SER A 140 -16.19 -6.52 6.86
CA SER A 140 -16.59 -7.66 6.04
C SER A 140 -15.38 -8.22 5.28
N ASN A 141 -15.29 -9.55 5.17
CA ASN A 141 -14.28 -10.19 4.33
C ASN A 141 -14.80 -10.23 2.88
N ILE A 142 -13.91 -9.96 1.95
CA ILE A 142 -14.19 -10.09 0.52
C ILE A 142 -13.69 -11.45 0.08
N HIS A 143 -14.55 -12.19 -0.61
CA HIS A 143 -14.21 -13.49 -1.17
C HIS A 143 -13.70 -13.30 -2.60
N GLY A 144 -12.46 -13.75 -2.85
CA GLY A 144 -11.87 -13.70 -4.18
C GLY A 144 -12.46 -14.73 -5.13
N THR A 145 -12.47 -14.42 -6.40
CA THR A 145 -12.69 -15.38 -7.49
C THR A 145 -11.47 -16.28 -7.68
N LEU A 146 -10.28 -15.76 -7.31
CA LEU A 146 -9.03 -16.50 -7.18
C LEU A 146 -8.51 -16.34 -5.75
N ASN A 147 -8.11 -17.45 -5.12
CA ASN A 147 -7.49 -17.47 -3.80
C ASN A 147 -6.45 -18.59 -3.78
N GLY A 148 -5.25 -18.26 -4.25
CA GLY A 148 -4.13 -19.19 -4.35
C GLY A 148 -3.39 -19.37 -3.03
N PRO A 149 -2.50 -20.38 -2.95
CA PRO A 149 -1.63 -20.57 -1.81
C PRO A 149 -0.62 -19.43 -1.72
N VAL A 150 -0.28 -19.04 -0.48
CA VAL A 150 0.82 -18.11 -0.21
C VAL A 150 1.94 -18.83 0.54
N PRO A 151 3.21 -18.44 0.33
CA PRO A 151 4.32 -19.07 1.02
C PRO A 151 4.20 -18.93 2.53
N LYS A 152 4.80 -19.86 3.26
CA LYS A 152 4.98 -19.73 4.70
C LYS A 152 6.10 -18.74 4.96
N MET A 153 5.80 -17.67 5.65
CA MET A 153 6.78 -16.64 6.00
C MET A 153 7.63 -17.13 7.20
N ALA A 154 8.89 -17.43 6.93
CA ALA A 154 9.87 -17.83 7.95
C ALA A 154 10.72 -16.63 8.38
N GLU A 155 11.29 -16.66 9.59
CA GLU A 155 12.26 -15.65 10.02
C GLU A 155 13.44 -15.56 9.04
N GLY A 156 13.83 -14.35 8.68
CA GLY A 156 14.86 -14.05 7.70
C GLY A 156 14.44 -14.15 6.24
N SER A 157 13.25 -14.71 5.92
CA SER A 157 12.76 -14.77 4.55
C SER A 157 12.36 -13.38 4.04
N GLU A 158 12.61 -13.16 2.75
CA GLU A 158 12.20 -11.96 2.03
C GLU A 158 11.02 -12.27 1.13
N HIS A 159 10.05 -11.38 1.14
CA HIS A 159 8.81 -11.52 0.37
C HIS A 159 8.33 -10.16 -0.13
N SER A 160 7.48 -10.19 -1.15
CA SER A 160 6.74 -9.01 -1.59
C SER A 160 5.23 -9.25 -1.55
N LEU A 161 4.50 -8.20 -1.22
CA LEU A 161 3.05 -8.13 -1.31
C LEU A 161 2.69 -6.87 -2.09
N HIS A 162 2.07 -7.05 -3.25
CA HIS A 162 1.61 -5.97 -4.10
C HIS A 162 0.10 -6.05 -4.28
N ALA A 163 -0.58 -4.93 -4.27
CA ALA A 163 -2.02 -4.86 -4.45
C ALA A 163 -2.39 -3.67 -5.33
N THR A 164 -3.27 -3.90 -6.29
CA THR A 164 -3.79 -2.89 -7.22
C THR A 164 -5.31 -3.00 -7.31
N LEU A 165 -6.01 -1.88 -7.11
CA LEU A 165 -7.45 -1.78 -7.33
C LEU A 165 -7.72 -0.99 -8.62
N ALA A 166 -8.25 -1.66 -9.65
CA ALA A 166 -8.65 -1.08 -10.93
C ALA A 166 -10.17 -1.18 -11.11
N GLY A 167 -10.87 -0.05 -11.02
CA GLY A 167 -12.33 -0.10 -10.88
C GLY A 167 -12.70 -0.91 -9.65
N THR A 168 -13.56 -1.92 -9.79
CA THR A 168 -13.92 -2.84 -8.69
C THR A 168 -12.97 -4.02 -8.56
N LEU A 169 -12.12 -4.30 -9.57
CA LEU A 169 -11.22 -5.46 -9.55
C LEU A 169 -10.00 -5.17 -8.68
N LEU A 170 -9.85 -5.93 -7.60
CA LEU A 170 -8.65 -5.95 -6.77
C LEU A 170 -7.83 -7.18 -7.12
N SER A 171 -6.57 -6.96 -7.50
CA SER A 171 -5.57 -8.00 -7.73
C SER A 171 -4.47 -7.90 -6.69
N VAL A 172 -4.02 -9.05 -6.17
CA VAL A 172 -2.96 -9.13 -5.16
C VAL A 172 -1.92 -10.14 -5.60
N ASP A 173 -0.68 -9.67 -5.75
CA ASP A 173 0.47 -10.51 -6.05
C ASP A 173 1.29 -10.75 -4.77
N VAL A 174 1.80 -11.96 -4.65
CA VAL A 174 2.79 -12.36 -3.65
C VAL A 174 4.01 -12.88 -4.38
N ASP A 175 5.18 -12.30 -4.09
CA ASP A 175 6.45 -12.63 -4.74
C ASP A 175 6.38 -12.57 -6.28
N GLY A 176 5.60 -11.60 -6.79
CA GLY A 176 5.40 -11.36 -8.22
C GLY A 176 4.43 -12.32 -8.91
N ALA A 177 3.77 -13.21 -8.16
CA ALA A 177 2.75 -14.11 -8.70
C ALA A 177 1.36 -13.72 -8.18
N LEU A 178 0.36 -13.72 -9.07
CA LEU A 178 -1.04 -13.46 -8.69
C LEU A 178 -1.51 -14.51 -7.69
N ALA A 179 -1.80 -14.08 -6.47
CA ALA A 179 -2.20 -14.95 -5.36
C ALA A 179 -3.66 -14.78 -4.96
N TRP A 180 -4.25 -13.60 -5.23
CA TRP A 180 -5.65 -13.35 -4.93
C TRP A 180 -6.24 -12.35 -5.94
N GLU A 181 -7.48 -12.57 -6.36
CA GLU A 181 -8.22 -11.65 -7.20
C GLU A 181 -9.70 -11.69 -6.84
N GLY A 182 -10.37 -10.53 -6.85
CA GLY A 182 -11.79 -10.45 -6.56
C GLY A 182 -12.33 -9.03 -6.74
N HIS A 183 -13.65 -8.90 -6.64
CA HIS A 183 -14.32 -7.61 -6.77
C HIS A 183 -14.67 -7.02 -5.41
N VAL A 184 -14.41 -5.74 -5.24
CA VAL A 184 -14.91 -4.94 -4.12
C VAL A 184 -16.27 -4.35 -4.48
N ASP A 185 -17.08 -4.07 -3.47
CA ASP A 185 -18.35 -3.37 -3.65
C ASP A 185 -18.13 -1.92 -4.11
N ASP A 186 -19.08 -1.36 -4.84
CA ASP A 186 -19.05 0.02 -5.34
C ASP A 186 -18.89 1.05 -4.21
N ASP A 187 -19.33 0.72 -3.00
CA ASP A 187 -19.17 1.57 -1.81
C ASP A 187 -17.69 1.83 -1.49
N VAL A 188 -16.83 0.84 -1.71
CA VAL A 188 -15.38 0.98 -1.51
C VAL A 188 -14.76 1.98 -2.48
N LEU A 189 -15.34 2.10 -3.69
CA LEU A 189 -14.86 3.05 -4.69
C LEU A 189 -15.05 4.51 -4.25
N ARG A 190 -16.02 4.76 -3.38
CA ARG A 190 -16.29 6.09 -2.83
C ARG A 190 -15.31 6.51 -1.74
N PHE A 191 -14.54 5.59 -1.18
CA PHE A 191 -13.51 5.95 -0.22
C PHE A 191 -12.45 6.81 -0.90
N ASP A 192 -12.09 7.91 -0.24
CA ASP A 192 -11.14 8.88 -0.76
C ASP A 192 -9.98 9.00 0.24
N GLY A 193 -8.97 8.14 0.08
CA GLY A 193 -7.87 8.07 1.02
C GLY A 193 -6.60 7.45 0.44
N PRO A 194 -5.47 7.67 1.13
CA PRO A 194 -4.15 7.18 0.71
C PRO A 194 -4.03 5.66 0.83
N VAL A 195 -2.90 5.17 0.35
CA VAL A 195 -2.40 3.83 0.67
C VAL A 195 -1.59 3.86 1.95
N GLY A 196 -1.37 2.70 2.56
CA GLY A 196 -0.62 2.62 3.80
C GLY A 196 -0.29 1.20 4.23
N LEU A 197 0.20 1.11 5.46
CA LEU A 197 0.71 -0.10 6.09
C LEU A 197 -0.09 -0.43 7.35
N ARG A 198 -0.34 -1.72 7.55
CA ARG A 198 -0.83 -2.28 8.79
C ARG A 198 -0.04 -3.52 9.18
N SER A 199 0.34 -3.65 10.44
CA SER A 199 0.79 -4.93 10.99
C SER A 199 0.28 -5.14 12.41
N ASP A 200 0.22 -6.40 12.81
CA ASP A 200 -0.10 -6.83 14.17
C ASP A 200 0.90 -7.93 14.56
N ASN A 201 1.56 -7.80 15.71
CA ASN A 201 2.48 -8.74 16.32
C ASN A 201 3.66 -9.21 15.45
N ALA A 202 4.09 -8.40 14.48
CA ALA A 202 5.16 -8.75 13.55
C ALA A 202 6.31 -7.76 13.62
N ARG A 203 7.55 -8.26 13.64
CA ARG A 203 8.80 -7.51 13.44
C ARG A 203 9.28 -7.74 12.02
N PHE A 204 9.65 -6.67 11.32
CA PHE A 204 10.13 -6.80 9.94
C PHE A 204 10.91 -5.56 9.49
N LEU A 205 11.82 -5.78 8.54
CA LEU A 205 12.37 -4.73 7.69
C LEU A 205 11.50 -4.61 6.45
N PHE A 206 11.39 -3.41 5.88
CA PHE A 206 10.60 -3.23 4.67
C PHE A 206 11.06 -2.04 3.82
N GLN A 207 10.73 -2.12 2.54
CA GLN A 207 10.69 -1.03 1.59
C GLN A 207 9.24 -0.89 1.11
N TYR A 208 8.80 0.32 0.85
CA TYR A 208 7.42 0.59 0.45
C TYR A 208 7.40 1.36 -0.86
N PHE A 209 6.58 0.89 -1.79
CA PHE A 209 6.46 1.45 -3.13
C PHE A 209 4.99 1.78 -3.38
N ALA A 210 4.75 2.97 -3.90
CA ALA A 210 3.43 3.42 -4.31
C ALA A 210 3.59 4.51 -5.38
N PRO A 211 2.55 4.81 -6.17
CA PRO A 211 2.56 5.96 -7.04
C PRO A 211 2.89 7.25 -6.26
N PRO A 212 3.59 8.22 -6.88
CA PRO A 212 3.95 9.45 -6.20
C PRO A 212 2.71 10.18 -5.67
N ALA A 213 2.84 10.76 -4.48
CA ALA A 213 1.77 11.51 -3.85
C ALA A 213 1.42 12.75 -4.67
N SER A 214 0.14 12.99 -4.93
CA SER A 214 -0.37 14.22 -5.51
C SER A 214 -1.07 15.03 -4.41
N GLY A 215 -0.43 16.10 -3.93
CA GLY A 215 -0.98 17.01 -2.91
C GLY A 215 -0.45 16.78 -1.50
N ALA A 216 -0.69 17.74 -0.62
CA ALA A 216 -0.30 17.67 0.78
C ALA A 216 -1.37 16.91 1.58
N PHE A 217 -1.03 15.76 2.11
CA PHE A 217 -1.83 15.08 3.12
C PHE A 217 -1.52 15.67 4.50
N ALA A 218 -2.52 16.29 5.12
CA ALA A 218 -2.39 16.75 6.50
C ALA A 218 -2.43 15.53 7.43
N CYS A 219 -1.26 15.15 7.94
CA CYS A 219 -1.16 14.12 8.96
C CYS A 219 -1.77 14.62 10.28
N ASP A 220 -2.97 14.21 10.58
CA ASP A 220 -3.56 14.44 11.90
C ASP A 220 -3.03 13.42 12.90
N ARG A 221 -1.88 13.74 13.52
CA ARG A 221 -1.24 12.90 14.56
C ARG A 221 -2.05 12.88 15.87
N ASN A 222 -3.05 13.71 16.00
CA ASN A 222 -3.94 13.74 17.17
C ASN A 222 -5.11 12.76 17.05
N ARG A 223 -5.16 11.95 15.99
CA ARG A 223 -6.08 10.82 15.88
C ARG A 223 -5.59 9.59 16.66
N THR A 224 -4.96 9.78 17.80
CA THR A 224 -4.72 8.69 18.73
C THR A 224 -6.06 8.24 19.30
N GLU A 225 -6.27 6.95 19.24
CA GLU A 225 -7.40 6.16 19.75
C GLU A 225 -7.77 6.52 21.20
#